data_3bee4cbb0e2f84de1962aaf639d72094
#
_entry.id   3bee4cbb0e2f84de1962aaf639d72094
#
_cell.length_a   1.000
_cell.length_b   1.000
_cell.length_c   1.000
_cell.angle_alpha   90.00
_cell.angle_beta   90.00
_cell.angle_gamma   90.00
#
_symmetry.space_group_name_H-M   'P 1'
#
loop_
_entity.id
_entity.type
_entity.pdbx_description
1 polymer ?
#
loop_
_entity_poly.entity_id
_entity_poly.type
_entity_poly.pdbx_seq_one_letter_code
_entity_poly.pdbx_strand_id
1 'polypeptide(L)'
;VSSLCSNDVIYIYTDSRKDTYVLSFTGGLNKILSENLLSNEIEFKTYTTQNGLPSDLVESMIEDNKGNLWIIAENALACFHPDKETFEHYDKKYLQQDLYFTEAAPVQSQHHQLLLGTDIGILRIFPEQLQKSSYVPPIVFTGLKIQGASQDLDIDDLKELKLKPSERNVTFQFAALDYIDPQSISYAYRL
;
A
#
# COMPACT_ATOMS: atom_id res chain seq x y z
N VAL A 1 16.44 -16.20 -14.22
CA VAL A 1 15.20 -16.98 -14.10
C VAL A 1 14.73 -16.79 -12.68
N SER A 2 13.65 -16.05 -12.47
CA SER A 2 13.07 -15.93 -11.15
C SER A 2 12.12 -17.12 -10.95
N SER A 3 12.50 -18.04 -10.08
CA SER A 3 11.59 -19.08 -9.60
C SER A 3 10.53 -18.48 -8.68
N LEU A 4 9.46 -19.22 -8.43
CA LEU A 4 8.47 -18.85 -7.43
C LEU A 4 9.15 -18.62 -6.06
N CYS A 5 8.77 -17.57 -5.34
CA CYS A 5 9.41 -17.22 -4.08
C CYS A 5 9.18 -18.23 -2.95
N SER A 6 8.06 -18.93 -2.97
CA SER A 6 7.71 -20.00 -2.04
C SER A 6 6.95 -21.08 -2.79
N ASN A 7 7.22 -22.35 -2.46
CA ASN A 7 6.50 -23.48 -3.02
C ASN A 7 5.15 -23.76 -2.33
N ASP A 8 4.85 -23.05 -1.26
CA ASP A 8 3.58 -23.15 -0.56
C ASP A 8 2.56 -22.22 -1.20
N VAL A 9 1.91 -22.71 -2.26
CA VAL A 9 0.92 -21.96 -3.04
C VAL A 9 -0.43 -22.02 -2.35
N ILE A 10 -0.99 -20.84 -2.04
CA ILE A 10 -2.28 -20.70 -1.36
C ILE A 10 -3.41 -20.45 -2.35
N TYR A 11 -3.16 -19.58 -3.34
CA TYR A 11 -4.20 -19.12 -4.25
C TYR A 11 -3.65 -18.89 -5.65
N ILE A 12 -4.45 -19.21 -6.67
CA ILE A 12 -4.12 -18.93 -8.08
C ILE A 12 -5.30 -18.19 -8.68
N TYR A 13 -5.02 -17.09 -9.35
CA TYR A 13 -6.02 -16.24 -9.95
C TYR A 13 -5.64 -15.85 -11.38
N THR A 14 -6.60 -15.88 -12.28
CA THR A 14 -6.42 -15.37 -13.65
C THR A 14 -7.39 -14.21 -13.86
N ASP A 15 -6.85 -13.04 -14.18
CA ASP A 15 -7.63 -11.83 -14.41
C ASP A 15 -8.31 -11.79 -15.78
N SER A 16 -9.10 -10.77 -16.04
CA SER A 16 -9.81 -10.56 -17.30
C SER A 16 -8.88 -10.37 -18.51
N ARG A 17 -7.63 -9.96 -18.28
CA ARG A 17 -6.56 -9.78 -19.29
C ARG A 17 -5.84 -11.08 -19.62
N LYS A 18 -6.18 -12.17 -18.91
CA LYS A 18 -5.54 -13.49 -18.99
C LYS A 18 -4.16 -13.55 -18.32
N ASP A 19 -3.81 -12.56 -17.54
CA ASP A 19 -2.66 -12.60 -16.67
C ASP A 19 -2.93 -13.54 -15.49
N THR A 20 -2.00 -14.45 -15.20
CA THR A 20 -2.15 -15.41 -14.09
C THR A 20 -1.22 -15.01 -12.94
N TYR A 21 -1.80 -14.99 -11.77
CA TYR A 21 -1.15 -14.65 -10.50
C TYR A 21 -1.17 -15.82 -9.55
N VAL A 22 -0.06 -16.00 -8.84
CA VAL A 22 0.12 -17.04 -7.82
C VAL A 22 0.44 -16.35 -6.50
N LEU A 23 -0.37 -16.63 -5.49
CA LEU A 23 -0.15 -16.19 -4.12
C LEU A 23 0.49 -17.36 -3.37
N SER A 24 1.60 -17.08 -2.73
CA SER A 24 2.31 -18.09 -1.95
C SER A 24 2.52 -17.61 -0.51
N PHE A 25 2.50 -18.55 0.41
CA PHE A 25 2.70 -18.27 1.83
C PHE A 25 4.07 -17.61 2.04
N THR A 26 4.08 -16.42 2.61
CA THR A 26 5.28 -15.55 2.79
C THR A 26 6.02 -15.15 1.52
N GLY A 27 5.47 -15.45 0.34
CA GLY A 27 6.10 -15.16 -0.95
C GLY A 27 5.45 -14.01 -1.74
N GLY A 28 4.49 -13.32 -1.14
CA GLY A 28 3.79 -12.20 -1.77
C GLY A 28 2.96 -12.60 -3.00
N LEU A 29 2.83 -11.66 -3.93
CA LEU A 29 2.11 -11.81 -5.19
C LEU A 29 3.09 -12.11 -6.32
N ASN A 30 2.87 -13.19 -7.06
CA ASN A 30 3.71 -13.60 -8.17
C ASN A 30 2.89 -13.62 -9.48
N LYS A 31 3.27 -12.78 -10.45
CA LYS A 31 2.69 -12.80 -11.80
C LYS A 31 3.49 -13.74 -12.67
N ILE A 32 2.84 -14.64 -13.40
CA ILE A 32 3.47 -15.50 -14.38
C ILE A 32 3.78 -14.68 -15.64
N LEU A 33 5.04 -14.72 -16.10
CA LEU A 33 5.48 -14.04 -17.31
C LEU A 33 5.57 -14.96 -18.51
N SER A 34 5.71 -16.27 -18.29
CA SER A 34 5.88 -17.26 -19.36
C SER A 34 4.57 -17.47 -20.11
N GLU A 35 4.59 -17.40 -21.44
CA GLU A 35 3.43 -17.72 -22.28
C GLU A 35 3.18 -19.25 -22.31
N ASN A 36 4.26 -20.05 -22.29
CA ASN A 36 4.17 -21.51 -22.29
C ASN A 36 4.30 -22.07 -20.89
N LEU A 37 3.17 -22.37 -20.26
CA LEU A 37 3.11 -22.97 -18.92
C LEU A 37 3.52 -24.44 -18.87
N LEU A 38 3.74 -25.08 -20.02
CA LEU A 38 4.26 -26.45 -20.09
C LEU A 38 5.80 -26.49 -20.17
N SER A 39 6.44 -25.31 -20.17
CA SER A 39 7.90 -25.23 -20.10
C SER A 39 8.42 -25.73 -18.75
N ASN A 40 9.60 -26.33 -18.74
CA ASN A 40 10.29 -26.70 -17.51
C ASN A 40 10.79 -25.48 -16.70
N GLU A 41 10.83 -24.32 -17.33
CA GLU A 41 11.23 -23.05 -16.72
C GLU A 41 10.11 -22.04 -16.88
N ILE A 42 9.45 -21.72 -15.77
CA ILE A 42 8.42 -20.68 -15.70
C ILE A 42 9.03 -19.45 -15.04
N GLU A 43 8.88 -18.32 -15.70
CA GLU A 43 9.33 -17.03 -15.17
C GLU A 43 8.22 -16.34 -14.40
N PHE A 44 8.58 -15.75 -13.25
CA PHE A 44 7.67 -15.00 -12.40
C PHE A 44 8.18 -13.58 -12.19
N LYS A 45 7.26 -12.64 -12.12
CA LYS A 45 7.48 -11.32 -11.55
C LYS A 45 6.86 -11.28 -10.16
N THR A 46 7.69 -11.07 -9.17
CA THR A 46 7.26 -11.09 -7.77
C THR A 46 7.08 -9.67 -7.24
N TYR A 47 6.00 -9.47 -6.51
CA TYR A 47 5.70 -8.25 -5.77
C TYR A 47 5.66 -8.59 -4.29
N THR A 48 6.43 -7.85 -3.52
CA THR A 48 6.57 -7.98 -2.06
C THR A 48 6.35 -6.65 -1.37
N THR A 49 6.51 -6.61 -0.08
CA THR A 49 6.52 -5.37 0.70
C THR A 49 7.53 -4.34 0.18
N GLN A 50 8.63 -4.77 -0.45
CA GLN A 50 9.60 -3.89 -1.09
C GLN A 50 9.05 -3.18 -2.34
N ASN A 51 8.04 -3.75 -2.97
CA ASN A 51 7.37 -3.19 -4.15
C ASN A 51 6.08 -2.45 -3.79
N GLY A 52 5.74 -2.37 -2.50
CA GLY A 52 4.55 -1.70 -2.01
C GLY A 52 3.37 -2.61 -1.71
N LEU A 53 3.55 -3.93 -1.60
CA LEU A 53 2.53 -4.81 -1.04
C LEU A 53 2.44 -4.57 0.47
N PRO A 54 1.25 -4.57 1.11
CA PRO A 54 1.13 -4.29 2.54
C PRO A 54 1.69 -5.40 3.43
N SER A 55 1.68 -6.64 2.95
CA SER A 55 2.22 -7.82 3.62
C SER A 55 2.64 -8.86 2.59
N ASP A 56 3.68 -9.62 2.88
CA ASP A 56 4.08 -10.77 2.08
C ASP A 56 3.22 -12.02 2.39
N LEU A 57 2.39 -11.95 3.44
CA LEU A 57 1.33 -12.91 3.75
C LEU A 57 0.04 -12.50 3.06
N VAL A 58 -0.16 -12.99 1.85
CA VAL A 58 -1.35 -12.75 1.04
C VAL A 58 -2.21 -14.01 0.99
N GLU A 59 -3.50 -13.88 1.18
CA GLU A 59 -4.42 -15.01 1.34
C GLU A 59 -5.28 -15.24 0.10
N SER A 60 -5.77 -14.18 -0.48
CA SER A 60 -6.66 -14.26 -1.64
C SER A 60 -6.65 -12.96 -2.46
N MET A 61 -7.27 -12.99 -3.62
CA MET A 61 -7.42 -11.80 -4.46
C MET A 61 -8.66 -11.90 -5.34
N ILE A 62 -9.12 -10.75 -5.81
CA ILE A 62 -10.24 -10.64 -6.74
C ILE A 62 -10.07 -9.40 -7.62
N GLU A 63 -10.52 -9.49 -8.87
CA GLU A 63 -10.57 -8.36 -9.80
C GLU A 63 -11.88 -7.57 -9.63
N ASP A 64 -11.79 -6.23 -9.70
CA ASP A 64 -12.96 -5.36 -9.77
C ASP A 64 -13.39 -5.12 -11.23
N ASN A 65 -14.50 -4.40 -11.42
CA ASN A 65 -15.05 -4.08 -12.73
C ASN A 65 -14.20 -3.10 -13.56
N LYS A 66 -13.14 -2.54 -12.97
CA LYS A 66 -12.17 -1.65 -13.64
C LYS A 66 -10.86 -2.37 -14.00
N GLY A 67 -10.75 -3.66 -13.65
CA GLY A 67 -9.56 -4.46 -13.88
C GLY A 67 -8.46 -4.21 -12.84
N ASN A 68 -8.77 -3.61 -11.69
CA ASN A 68 -7.85 -3.56 -10.57
C ASN A 68 -7.96 -4.83 -9.74
N LEU A 69 -6.85 -5.27 -9.16
CA LEU A 69 -6.80 -6.49 -8.37
C LEU A 69 -6.77 -6.15 -6.88
N TRP A 70 -7.80 -6.59 -6.18
CA TRP A 70 -7.93 -6.43 -4.73
C TRP A 70 -7.26 -7.62 -4.06
N ILE A 71 -6.21 -7.35 -3.32
CA ILE A 71 -5.36 -8.33 -2.66
C ILE A 71 -5.66 -8.31 -1.18
N ILE A 72 -6.02 -9.46 -0.66
CA ILE A 72 -6.39 -9.67 0.74
C ILE A 72 -5.18 -10.28 1.46
N ALA A 73 -4.72 -9.61 2.50
CA ALA A 73 -3.73 -10.07 3.43
C ALA A 73 -4.36 -10.17 4.83
N GLU A 74 -3.74 -10.85 5.77
CA GLU A 74 -4.29 -11.15 7.10
C GLU A 74 -4.96 -9.93 7.79
N ASN A 75 -4.33 -8.77 7.74
CA ASN A 75 -4.79 -7.56 8.44
C ASN A 75 -4.81 -6.32 7.54
N ALA A 76 -4.73 -6.49 6.25
CA ALA A 76 -4.68 -5.39 5.28
C ALA A 76 -5.34 -5.77 3.97
N LEU A 77 -5.90 -4.77 3.31
CA LEU A 77 -6.44 -4.85 1.97
C LEU A 77 -5.62 -3.93 1.07
N ALA A 78 -5.26 -4.39 -0.11
CA ALA A 78 -4.59 -3.56 -1.10
C ALA A 78 -5.30 -3.63 -2.45
N CYS A 79 -5.32 -2.50 -3.16
CA CYS A 79 -5.71 -2.45 -4.55
C CYS A 79 -4.44 -2.33 -5.41
N PHE A 80 -4.20 -3.32 -6.23
CA PHE A 80 -3.12 -3.32 -7.21
C PHE A 80 -3.64 -2.83 -8.56
N HIS A 81 -2.94 -1.87 -9.13
CA HIS A 81 -3.20 -1.34 -10.47
C HIS A 81 -2.21 -1.97 -11.46
N PRO A 82 -2.61 -3.00 -12.23
CA PRO A 82 -1.66 -3.73 -13.08
C PRO A 82 -0.99 -2.86 -14.15
N ASP A 83 -1.69 -1.84 -14.66
CA ASP A 83 -1.17 -0.95 -15.72
C ASP A 83 -0.02 -0.05 -15.23
N LYS A 84 -0.04 0.31 -13.94
CA LYS A 84 0.94 1.19 -13.29
C LYS A 84 1.91 0.42 -12.40
N GLU A 85 1.58 -0.83 -12.11
CA GLU A 85 2.28 -1.68 -11.15
C GLU A 85 2.41 -1.02 -9.77
N THR A 86 1.35 -0.36 -9.32
CA THR A 86 1.30 0.35 -8.03
C THR A 86 0.24 -0.23 -7.11
N PHE A 87 0.48 -0.11 -5.82
CA PHE A 87 -0.42 -0.57 -4.77
C PHE A 87 -1.01 0.61 -4.00
N GLU A 88 -2.31 0.54 -3.72
CA GLU A 88 -2.99 1.40 -2.76
C GLU A 88 -3.39 0.55 -1.55
N HIS A 89 -3.07 1.02 -0.35
CA HIS A 89 -3.32 0.26 0.88
C HIS A 89 -4.58 0.75 1.58
N TYR A 90 -5.34 -0.18 2.13
CA TYR A 90 -6.53 0.06 2.93
C TYR A 90 -6.38 -0.68 4.25
N ASP A 91 -5.67 -0.03 5.17
CA ASP A 91 -5.40 -0.56 6.50
C ASP A 91 -6.55 -0.27 7.48
N LYS A 92 -6.37 -0.69 8.75
CA LYS A 92 -7.26 -0.44 9.88
C LYS A 92 -7.73 1.01 9.98
N LYS A 93 -6.86 1.99 9.74
CA LYS A 93 -7.22 3.40 9.84
C LYS A 93 -8.25 3.78 8.78
N TYR A 94 -8.09 3.26 7.58
CA TYR A 94 -9.01 3.52 6.47
C TYR A 94 -10.33 2.78 6.64
N LEU A 95 -10.28 1.52 7.04
CA LEU A 95 -11.47 0.68 7.24
C LEU A 95 -12.20 1.02 8.55
N GLN A 96 -11.61 1.85 9.42
CA GLN A 96 -12.13 2.25 10.73
C GLN A 96 -12.45 1.08 11.68
N GLN A 97 -11.89 -0.09 11.42
CA GLN A 97 -12.10 -1.31 12.18
C GLN A 97 -10.81 -2.14 12.22
N ASP A 98 -10.61 -2.84 13.33
CA ASP A 98 -9.68 -3.96 13.41
C ASP A 98 -10.33 -5.16 12.75
N LEU A 99 -9.94 -5.49 11.54
CA LEU A 99 -10.43 -6.64 10.80
C LEU A 99 -9.25 -7.58 10.53
N TYR A 100 -9.50 -8.86 10.78
CA TYR A 100 -8.66 -9.93 10.27
C TYR A 100 -9.40 -10.61 9.14
N PHE A 101 -8.79 -10.63 7.98
CA PHE A 101 -9.36 -11.33 6.84
C PHE A 101 -9.15 -12.83 7.00
N THR A 102 -9.97 -13.60 6.31
CA THR A 102 -9.90 -15.06 6.32
C THR A 102 -9.54 -15.58 4.93
N GLU A 103 -9.12 -16.84 4.86
CA GLU A 103 -8.79 -17.53 3.60
C GLU A 103 -10.03 -17.75 2.69
N ALA A 104 -11.20 -17.21 3.07
CA ALA A 104 -12.39 -17.33 2.25
C ALA A 104 -12.18 -16.64 0.90
N ALA A 105 -12.45 -17.37 -0.17
CA ALA A 105 -12.38 -16.80 -1.52
C ALA A 105 -13.32 -15.60 -1.64
N PRO A 106 -12.82 -14.43 -2.04
CA PRO A 106 -13.64 -13.24 -2.20
C PRO A 106 -14.60 -13.39 -3.38
N VAL A 107 -15.73 -12.71 -3.31
CA VAL A 107 -16.77 -12.79 -4.35
C VAL A 107 -17.19 -11.40 -4.80
N GLN A 108 -17.35 -11.21 -6.11
CA GLN A 108 -17.98 -10.02 -6.66
C GLN A 108 -19.48 -10.24 -6.81
N SER A 109 -20.28 -9.34 -6.23
CA SER A 109 -21.73 -9.37 -6.38
C SER A 109 -22.18 -8.77 -7.72
N GLN A 110 -23.45 -8.98 -8.08
CA GLN A 110 -24.06 -8.42 -9.31
C GLN A 110 -24.02 -6.87 -9.35
N HIS A 111 -23.86 -6.21 -8.21
CA HIS A 111 -23.77 -4.76 -8.09
C HIS A 111 -22.33 -4.26 -7.99
N HIS A 112 -21.36 -5.04 -8.48
CA HIS A 112 -19.93 -4.70 -8.44
C HIS A 112 -19.35 -4.48 -7.03
N GLN A 113 -20.04 -5.00 -6.00
CA GLN A 113 -19.54 -5.01 -4.63
C GLN A 113 -18.60 -6.19 -4.46
N LEU A 114 -17.52 -6.00 -3.72
CA LEU A 114 -16.66 -7.08 -3.31
C LEU A 114 -17.07 -7.52 -1.89
N LEU A 115 -17.23 -8.82 -1.72
CA LEU A 115 -17.56 -9.46 -0.46
C LEU A 115 -16.33 -10.23 0.02
N LEU A 116 -15.81 -9.86 1.16
CA LEU A 116 -14.58 -10.40 1.75
C LEU A 116 -14.91 -11.06 3.08
N GLY A 117 -14.38 -12.25 3.33
CA GLY A 117 -14.51 -12.92 4.62
C GLY A 117 -13.63 -12.25 5.68
N THR A 118 -14.17 -12.07 6.88
CA THR A 118 -13.43 -11.56 8.05
C THR A 118 -13.75 -12.40 9.28
N ASP A 119 -12.97 -12.25 10.32
CA ASP A 119 -13.17 -12.91 11.63
C ASP A 119 -14.49 -12.57 12.31
N ILE A 120 -15.09 -11.44 11.96
CA ILE A 120 -16.37 -10.96 12.52
C ILE A 120 -17.54 -11.05 11.53
N GLY A 121 -17.34 -11.58 10.32
CA GLY A 121 -18.38 -11.74 9.33
C GLY A 121 -17.96 -11.42 7.90
N ILE A 122 -18.78 -10.70 7.16
CA ILE A 122 -18.51 -10.35 5.77
C ILE A 122 -18.32 -8.83 5.65
N LEU A 123 -17.15 -8.44 5.20
CA LEU A 123 -16.90 -7.06 4.78
C LEU A 123 -17.41 -6.86 3.35
N ARG A 124 -18.26 -5.87 3.18
CA ARG A 124 -18.75 -5.46 1.87
C ARG A 124 -18.12 -4.13 1.49
N ILE A 125 -17.42 -4.11 0.38
CA ILE A 125 -16.80 -2.90 -0.15
C ILE A 125 -17.34 -2.53 -1.51
N PHE A 126 -17.34 -1.23 -1.79
CA PHE A 126 -17.65 -0.65 -3.08
C PHE A 126 -16.35 -0.05 -3.61
N PRO A 127 -15.65 -0.70 -4.56
CA PRO A 127 -14.36 -0.21 -5.06
C PRO A 127 -14.38 1.24 -5.52
N GLU A 128 -15.51 1.66 -6.09
CA GLU A 128 -15.66 3.03 -6.60
C GLU A 128 -15.76 4.09 -5.50
N GLN A 129 -16.17 3.70 -4.30
CA GLN A 129 -16.32 4.60 -3.14
C GLN A 129 -15.06 4.65 -2.28
N LEU A 130 -14.16 3.68 -2.44
CA LEU A 130 -12.90 3.60 -1.71
C LEU A 130 -11.76 4.39 -2.38
N GLN A 131 -12.08 5.47 -3.10
CA GLN A 131 -11.02 6.28 -3.71
C GLN A 131 -10.29 7.08 -2.63
N LYS A 132 -8.99 6.84 -2.52
CA LYS A 132 -8.12 7.73 -1.75
C LYS A 132 -8.07 9.09 -2.43
N SER A 133 -8.14 10.13 -1.62
CA SER A 133 -7.91 11.49 -2.12
C SER A 133 -6.51 11.55 -2.74
N SER A 134 -6.42 12.01 -3.98
CA SER A 134 -5.12 12.32 -4.62
C SER A 134 -4.54 13.64 -4.10
N TYR A 135 -5.20 14.27 -3.13
CA TYR A 135 -4.75 15.51 -2.53
C TYR A 135 -3.46 15.25 -1.75
N VAL A 136 -2.40 15.92 -2.15
CA VAL A 136 -1.14 15.96 -1.42
C VAL A 136 -1.14 17.23 -0.59
N PRO A 137 -1.28 17.14 0.74
CA PRO A 137 -1.31 18.32 1.58
C PRO A 137 0.03 19.07 1.51
N PRO A 138 0.01 20.40 1.43
CA PRO A 138 1.24 21.17 1.50
C PRO A 138 1.88 20.99 2.88
N ILE A 139 3.21 20.84 2.87
CA ILE A 139 4.01 20.80 4.09
C ILE A 139 4.45 22.23 4.40
N VAL A 140 4.23 22.64 5.63
CA VAL A 140 4.71 23.93 6.15
C VAL A 140 5.64 23.68 7.34
N PHE A 141 6.69 24.48 7.45
CA PHE A 141 7.53 24.48 8.63
C PHE A 141 6.87 25.28 9.75
N THR A 142 6.71 24.68 10.92
CA THR A 142 6.04 25.29 12.07
C THR A 142 6.99 25.75 13.15
N GLY A 143 8.27 25.41 13.03
CA GLY A 143 9.27 25.88 14.00
C GLY A 143 10.66 25.39 13.71
N LEU A 144 11.62 26.16 14.23
CA LEU A 144 13.05 25.87 14.23
C LEU A 144 13.59 26.02 15.65
N LYS A 145 14.35 25.04 16.12
CA LYS A 145 15.10 25.14 17.37
C LYS A 145 16.58 24.90 17.10
N ILE A 146 17.42 25.77 17.63
CA ILE A 146 18.87 25.64 17.60
C ILE A 146 19.33 25.50 19.04
N GLN A 147 20.06 24.42 19.36
CA GLN A 147 20.50 24.09 20.73
C GLN A 147 19.33 24.05 21.74
N GLY A 148 18.14 23.63 21.28
CA GLY A 148 16.93 23.59 22.09
C GLY A 148 16.18 24.91 22.23
N ALA A 149 16.77 26.03 21.83
CA ALA A 149 16.11 27.35 21.85
C ALA A 149 15.31 27.57 20.56
N SER A 150 14.03 27.93 20.71
CA SER A 150 13.17 28.30 19.58
C SER A 150 13.67 29.56 18.89
N GLN A 151 13.67 29.55 17.57
CA GLN A 151 14.01 30.70 16.75
C GLN A 151 12.71 31.33 16.21
N ASP A 152 12.62 32.65 16.34
CA ASP A 152 11.49 33.41 15.77
C ASP A 152 11.85 33.82 14.33
N LEU A 153 11.85 32.83 13.44
CA LEU A 153 12.19 33.00 12.03
C LEU A 153 11.08 32.36 11.19
N ASP A 154 10.66 33.06 10.13
CA ASP A 154 9.83 32.46 9.11
C ASP A 154 10.69 31.53 8.25
N ILE A 155 10.51 30.21 8.49
CA ILE A 155 11.38 29.19 7.91
C ILE A 155 11.00 28.94 6.44
N ASP A 156 9.75 29.17 6.08
CA ASP A 156 9.26 28.96 4.71
C ASP A 156 9.89 29.94 3.71
N ASP A 157 10.26 31.13 4.19
CA ASP A 157 10.98 32.15 3.40
C ASP A 157 12.52 32.01 3.47
N LEU A 158 13.04 31.09 4.29
CA LEU A 158 14.47 30.96 4.55
C LEU A 158 15.17 30.16 3.44
N LYS A 159 15.96 30.83 2.62
CA LYS A 159 16.75 30.18 1.56
C LYS A 159 18.02 29.50 2.06
N GLU A 160 18.57 29.94 3.18
CA GLU A 160 19.82 29.44 3.73
C GLU A 160 19.84 29.62 5.26
N LEU A 161 20.20 28.55 5.97
CA LEU A 161 20.41 28.58 7.40
C LEU A 161 21.93 28.51 7.69
N LYS A 162 22.50 29.60 8.25
CA LYS A 162 23.90 29.63 8.64
C LYS A 162 24.05 29.29 10.13
N LEU A 163 24.73 28.20 10.41
CA LEU A 163 24.99 27.71 11.76
C LEU A 163 26.44 27.99 12.17
N LYS A 164 26.64 28.34 13.43
CA LYS A 164 27.98 28.42 14.03
C LYS A 164 28.52 27.02 14.35
N PRO A 165 29.83 26.80 14.43
CA PRO A 165 30.40 25.50 14.76
C PRO A 165 29.94 24.92 16.11
N SER A 166 29.46 25.77 17.02
CA SER A 166 28.86 25.36 18.29
C SER A 166 27.39 24.97 18.23
N GLU A 167 26.70 25.29 17.14
CA GLU A 167 25.25 25.06 16.94
C GLU A 167 25.04 23.72 16.22
N ARG A 168 25.27 22.61 16.94
CA ARG A 168 25.28 21.27 16.37
C ARG A 168 23.91 20.58 16.38
N ASN A 169 22.98 21.03 17.23
CA ASN A 169 21.65 20.44 17.35
C ASN A 169 20.63 21.38 16.74
N VAL A 170 20.04 20.94 15.64
CA VAL A 170 18.98 21.66 14.95
C VAL A 170 17.74 20.78 14.90
N THR A 171 16.60 21.35 15.28
CA THR A 171 15.30 20.67 15.21
C THR A 171 14.36 21.45 14.32
N PHE A 172 13.89 20.83 13.25
CA PHE A 172 12.83 21.37 12.41
C PHE A 172 11.48 20.79 12.86
N GLN A 173 10.49 21.66 13.01
CA GLN A 173 9.11 21.29 13.22
C GLN A 173 8.35 21.59 11.94
N PHE A 174 7.54 20.65 11.49
CA PHE A 174 6.73 20.80 10.27
C PHE A 174 5.39 20.09 10.44
N ALA A 175 4.42 20.50 9.66
CA ALA A 175 3.11 19.89 9.59
C ALA A 175 2.62 19.86 8.15
N ALA A 176 1.92 18.81 7.78
CA ALA A 176 1.14 18.78 6.57
C ALA A 176 -0.26 19.37 6.85
N LEU A 177 -0.73 20.25 5.98
CA LEU A 177 -2.01 20.92 6.14
C LEU A 177 -3.13 20.07 5.53
N ASP A 178 -3.45 18.95 6.18
CA ASP A 178 -4.61 18.13 5.88
C ASP A 178 -5.64 18.27 7.00
N TYR A 179 -6.77 18.86 6.69
CA TYR A 179 -7.87 19.06 7.62
C TYR A 179 -8.94 17.96 7.50
N ILE A 180 -8.82 17.09 6.47
CA ILE A 180 -9.81 16.03 6.19
C ILE A 180 -9.42 14.76 6.93
N ASP A 181 -8.16 14.33 6.77
CA ASP A 181 -7.66 13.11 7.41
C ASP A 181 -6.20 13.27 7.89
N PRO A 182 -5.97 14.05 8.95
CA PRO A 182 -4.61 14.30 9.45
C PRO A 182 -3.94 13.05 10.02
N GLN A 183 -4.69 11.98 10.31
CA GLN A 183 -4.14 10.75 10.88
C GLN A 183 -3.56 9.79 9.82
N SER A 184 -3.93 9.94 8.56
CA SER A 184 -3.43 9.12 7.46
C SER A 184 -2.10 9.61 6.89
N ILE A 185 -1.59 10.77 7.36
CA ILE A 185 -0.36 11.36 6.86
C ILE A 185 0.86 10.58 7.35
N SER A 186 1.65 10.11 6.41
CA SER A 186 2.98 9.56 6.68
C SER A 186 4.06 10.50 6.18
N TYR A 187 5.07 10.75 7.01
CA TYR A 187 6.17 11.65 6.68
C TYR A 187 7.43 10.84 6.34
N ALA A 188 8.13 11.27 5.30
CA ALA A 188 9.46 10.79 4.99
C ALA A 188 10.41 11.99 4.85
N TYR A 189 11.65 11.84 5.29
CA TYR A 189 12.69 12.86 5.12
C TYR A 189 13.96 12.25 4.54
N ARG A 190 14.73 13.08 3.86
CA ARG A 190 16.05 12.72 3.36
C ARG A 190 17.04 13.80 3.80
N LEU A 191 18.16 13.38 4.40
CA LEU A 191 19.32 14.21 4.75
C LEU A 191 20.39 14.09 3.68
#